data_635c79a8ca4bd53003c0952b7ba69845
#
_entry.id   635c79a8ca4bd53003c0952b7ba69845
#
_cell.length_a   1.000
_cell.length_b   1.000
_cell.length_c   1.000
_cell.angle_alpha   90.00
_cell.angle_beta   90.00
_cell.angle_gamma   90.00
#
_symmetry.space_group_name_H-M   'P 1'
#
loop_
_entity.id
_entity.type
_entity.pdbx_description
1 polymer ?
#
loop_
_entity_poly.entity_id
_entity_poly.type
_entity_poly.pdbx_seq_one_letter_code
_entity_poly.pdbx_strand_id
1 'polypeptide(L)'
;MACNQVLYHLQDRGIERRLLPYCTEKEIAVVGYAPFGHGNFPSPRSVGGRVLAEIAKRHDRTPRQVALNFLTRHHCVFTIPKTTHPERVKENSGGVGWKLTSDEVVAIDRAFPAPGYDTPLGMI
;
A
#
# COMPACT_ATOMS: atom_id res chain seq x y z
N MET A 1 -4.05 5.61 22.76
CA MET A 1 -4.41 4.87 21.51
C MET A 1 -3.34 3.84 21.22
N ALA A 2 -3.75 2.60 20.98
CA ALA A 2 -2.80 1.55 20.62
C ALA A 2 -2.48 1.60 19.13
N CYS A 3 -1.31 1.12 18.73
CA CYS A 3 -0.98 0.95 17.33
C CYS A 3 -0.23 -0.36 17.12
N ASN A 4 -0.39 -0.94 15.93
CA ASN A 4 0.32 -2.13 15.49
C ASN A 4 1.22 -1.79 14.32
N GLN A 5 2.49 -2.17 14.40
CA GLN A 5 3.41 -2.08 13.27
C GLN A 5 3.48 -3.42 12.58
N VAL A 6 3.20 -3.44 11.27
CA VAL A 6 3.17 -4.68 10.50
C VAL A 6 3.75 -4.43 9.11
N LEU A 7 4.26 -5.52 8.50
CA LEU A 7 4.65 -5.48 7.10
C LEU A 7 3.40 -5.38 6.24
N TYR A 8 3.35 -4.37 5.37
CA TYR A 8 2.19 -4.19 4.51
C TYR A 8 2.62 -3.53 3.20
N HIS A 9 2.53 -4.27 2.13
CA HIS A 9 2.78 -3.78 0.77
C HIS A 9 1.89 -4.54 -0.22
N LEU A 10 1.94 -4.16 -1.48
CA LEU A 10 1.02 -4.72 -2.48
C LEU A 10 1.15 -6.24 -2.64
N GLN A 11 2.33 -6.80 -2.41
CA GLN A 11 2.58 -8.23 -2.53
C GLN A 11 2.45 -8.98 -1.20
N ASP A 12 2.11 -8.29 -0.13
CA ASP A 12 1.85 -8.89 1.18
C ASP A 12 0.69 -8.15 1.84
N ARG A 13 -0.51 -8.59 1.54
CA ARG A 13 -1.76 -8.01 2.02
C ARG A 13 -2.45 -8.88 3.06
N GLY A 14 -1.70 -9.77 3.71
CA GLY A 14 -2.27 -10.72 4.67
C GLY A 14 -3.01 -10.05 5.82
N ILE A 15 -2.59 -8.86 6.25
CA ILE A 15 -3.25 -8.15 7.34
C ILE A 15 -4.68 -7.74 7.00
N GLU A 16 -5.04 -7.63 5.73
CA GLU A 16 -6.37 -7.18 5.32
C GLU A 16 -7.46 -8.19 5.66
N ARG A 17 -7.09 -9.43 5.89
CA ARG A 17 -8.08 -10.48 6.15
C ARG A 17 -8.66 -10.41 7.57
N ARG A 18 -7.83 -10.24 8.59
CA ARG A 18 -8.27 -10.24 9.99
C ARG A 18 -7.78 -9.05 10.78
N LEU A 19 -6.48 -8.76 10.70
CA LEU A 19 -5.88 -7.72 11.54
C LEU A 19 -6.45 -6.34 11.22
N LEU A 20 -6.54 -6.00 9.94
CA LEU A 20 -7.04 -4.69 9.54
C LEU A 20 -8.51 -4.48 9.92
N PRO A 21 -9.43 -5.44 9.65
CA PRO A 21 -10.81 -5.30 10.12
C PRO A 21 -10.91 -5.20 11.65
N TYR A 22 -10.12 -5.98 12.38
CA TYR A 22 -10.10 -5.92 13.84
C TYR A 22 -9.65 -4.55 14.33
N CYS A 23 -8.55 -4.03 13.79
CA CYS A 23 -8.03 -2.73 14.18
C CYS A 23 -8.99 -1.61 13.83
N THR A 24 -9.68 -1.70 12.70
CA THR A 24 -10.67 -0.72 12.30
C THR A 24 -11.85 -0.71 13.28
N GLU A 25 -12.34 -1.89 13.67
CA GLU A 25 -13.44 -2.01 14.63
C GLU A 25 -13.06 -1.46 16.00
N LYS A 26 -11.83 -1.71 16.45
CA LYS A 26 -11.34 -1.29 17.78
C LYS A 26 -10.69 0.10 17.77
N GLU A 27 -10.70 0.79 16.64
CA GLU A 27 -10.08 2.11 16.49
C GLU A 27 -8.58 2.10 16.85
N ILE A 28 -7.89 1.03 16.44
CA ILE A 28 -6.45 0.87 16.63
C ILE A 28 -5.74 1.28 15.33
N ALA A 29 -4.72 2.13 15.45
CA ALA A 29 -3.94 2.54 14.29
C ALA A 29 -3.05 1.40 13.81
N VAL A 30 -2.97 1.23 12.48
CA VAL A 30 -2.08 0.27 11.84
C VAL A 30 -0.97 1.05 11.14
N VAL A 31 0.28 0.74 11.47
CA VAL A 31 1.44 1.36 10.84
C VAL A 31 2.10 0.31 9.97
N GLY A 32 1.96 0.46 8.65
CA GLY A 32 2.56 -0.45 7.68
C GLY A 32 3.99 -0.03 7.38
N TYR A 33 4.93 -0.93 7.58
CA TYR A 33 6.32 -0.68 7.20
C TYR A 33 6.65 -1.41 5.90
N ALA A 34 7.74 -0.99 5.25
CA ALA A 34 8.17 -1.51 3.96
C ALA A 34 7.07 -1.48 2.90
N PRO A 35 6.39 -0.34 2.68
CA PRO A 35 5.27 -0.28 1.72
C PRO A 35 5.69 -0.59 0.28
N PHE A 36 6.99 -0.55 -0.02
CA PHE A 36 7.53 -0.87 -1.35
C PHE A 36 8.19 -2.25 -1.40
N GLY A 37 8.01 -3.08 -0.36
CA GLY A 37 8.47 -4.47 -0.38
C GLY A 37 9.98 -4.66 -0.30
N HIS A 38 10.73 -3.78 0.36
CA HIS A 38 12.18 -3.92 0.54
C HIS A 38 12.96 -4.09 -0.77
N GLY A 39 12.73 -3.21 -1.73
CA GLY A 39 13.41 -3.29 -3.02
C GLY A 39 12.77 -4.24 -4.02
N ASN A 40 11.70 -4.94 -3.63
CA ASN A 40 10.93 -5.82 -4.50
C ASN A 40 9.67 -5.14 -5.04
N PHE A 41 9.73 -3.83 -5.27
CA PHE A 41 8.60 -3.11 -5.85
C PHE A 41 8.28 -3.70 -7.22
N PRO A 42 6.98 -3.84 -7.58
CA PRO A 42 6.60 -4.47 -8.84
C PRO A 42 7.31 -3.86 -10.05
N SER A 43 7.89 -4.73 -10.89
CA SER A 43 8.57 -4.29 -12.11
C SER A 43 7.57 -3.61 -13.05
N PRO A 44 7.97 -2.52 -13.74
CA PRO A 44 7.12 -1.91 -14.76
C PRO A 44 6.70 -2.87 -15.87
N ARG A 45 7.43 -3.97 -16.04
CA ARG A 45 7.12 -4.99 -17.05
C ARG A 45 6.13 -6.03 -16.56
N SER A 46 5.91 -6.13 -15.24
CA SER A 46 4.93 -7.07 -14.69
C SER A 46 3.51 -6.57 -14.93
N VAL A 47 2.54 -7.48 -14.83
CA VAL A 47 1.12 -7.13 -14.96
C VAL A 47 0.74 -6.07 -13.92
N GLY A 48 1.11 -6.29 -12.67
CA GLY A 48 0.82 -5.35 -11.60
C GLY A 48 1.51 -4.00 -11.79
N GLY A 49 2.77 -4.02 -12.22
CA GLY A 49 3.52 -2.79 -12.48
C GLY A 49 2.90 -1.97 -13.61
N ARG A 50 2.36 -2.62 -14.64
CA ARG A 50 1.66 -1.94 -15.74
C ARG A 50 0.37 -1.27 -15.25
N VAL A 51 -0.37 -1.94 -14.39
CA VAL A 51 -1.58 -1.37 -13.79
C VAL A 51 -1.25 -0.12 -13.00
N LEU A 52 -0.22 -0.19 -12.17
CA LEU A 52 0.23 0.97 -11.38
C LEU A 52 0.68 2.12 -12.27
N ALA A 53 1.45 1.82 -13.33
CA ALA A 53 1.95 2.84 -14.24
C ALA A 53 0.83 3.54 -15.00
N GLU A 54 -0.18 2.79 -15.44
CA GLU A 54 -1.32 3.36 -16.13
C GLU A 54 -2.14 4.29 -15.23
N ILE A 55 -2.40 3.85 -14.00
CA ILE A 55 -3.12 4.68 -13.02
C ILE A 55 -2.31 5.92 -12.67
N ALA A 56 -1.00 5.76 -12.46
CA ALA A 56 -0.11 6.88 -12.17
C ALA A 56 -0.17 7.94 -13.26
N LYS A 57 -0.17 7.52 -14.50
CA LYS A 57 -0.24 8.43 -15.65
C LYS A 57 -1.54 9.24 -15.65
N ARG A 58 -2.67 8.61 -15.30
CA ARG A 58 -3.96 9.30 -15.25
C ARG A 58 -3.99 10.40 -14.18
N HIS A 59 -3.26 10.22 -13.08
CA HIS A 59 -3.25 11.16 -11.96
C HIS A 59 -2.03 12.06 -11.94
N ASP A 60 -1.16 11.96 -12.94
CA ASP A 60 0.12 12.67 -12.97
C ASP A 60 0.94 12.36 -11.69
N ARG A 61 1.00 11.08 -11.36
CA ARG A 61 1.72 10.57 -10.19
C ARG A 61 2.69 9.47 -10.61
N THR A 62 3.48 8.98 -9.65
CA THR A 62 4.37 7.84 -9.89
C THR A 62 3.73 6.54 -9.41
N PRO A 63 4.17 5.36 -9.91
CA PRO A 63 3.66 4.08 -9.39
C PRO A 63 3.83 3.92 -7.88
N ARG A 64 4.89 4.45 -7.30
CA ARG A 64 5.09 4.40 -5.84
C ARG A 64 4.05 5.24 -5.12
N GLN A 65 3.71 6.41 -5.64
CA GLN A 65 2.66 7.26 -5.08
C GLN A 65 1.29 6.58 -5.16
N VAL A 66 1.02 5.88 -6.25
CA VAL A 66 -0.21 5.08 -6.39
C VAL A 66 -0.26 3.97 -5.35
N ALA A 67 0.86 3.27 -5.16
CA ALA A 67 0.94 2.21 -4.15
C ALA A 67 0.67 2.75 -2.74
N LEU A 68 1.28 3.88 -2.38
CA LEU A 68 1.04 4.50 -1.07
C LEU A 68 -0.41 4.91 -0.90
N ASN A 69 -1.03 5.47 -1.92
CA ASN A 69 -2.43 5.87 -1.85
C ASN A 69 -3.33 4.66 -1.62
N PHE A 70 -3.08 3.56 -2.34
CA PHE A 70 -3.84 2.32 -2.17
C PHE A 70 -3.68 1.76 -0.76
N LEU A 71 -2.44 1.68 -0.25
CA LEU A 71 -2.18 1.09 1.06
C LEU A 71 -2.75 1.93 2.20
N THR A 72 -2.93 3.23 2.00
CA THR A 72 -3.46 4.13 3.03
C THR A 72 -4.93 4.52 2.78
N ARG A 73 -5.65 3.76 1.96
CA ARG A 73 -7.05 4.07 1.66
C ARG A 73 -8.00 3.88 2.85
N HIS A 74 -7.59 3.11 3.83
CA HIS A 74 -8.34 2.95 5.08
C HIS A 74 -7.88 4.00 6.09
N HIS A 75 -8.82 4.65 6.77
CA HIS A 75 -8.51 5.79 7.65
C HIS A 75 -7.60 5.46 8.84
N CYS A 76 -7.56 4.21 9.26
CA CYS A 76 -6.74 3.78 10.39
C CYS A 76 -5.32 3.34 9.98
N VAL A 77 -4.99 3.35 8.68
CA VAL A 77 -3.72 2.84 8.18
C VAL A 77 -2.78 4.00 7.85
N PHE A 78 -1.57 3.89 8.37
CA PHE A 78 -0.46 4.80 8.05
C PHE A 78 0.70 3.99 7.49
N THR A 79 1.53 4.58 6.66
CA THR A 79 2.71 3.91 6.12
C THR A 79 3.98 4.64 6.52
N ILE A 80 5.07 3.88 6.63
CA ILE A 80 6.40 4.45 6.92
C ILE A 80 7.33 4.05 5.78
N PRO A 81 7.37 4.80 4.67
CA PRO A 81 8.37 4.59 3.64
C PRO A 81 9.72 5.10 4.16
N LYS A 82 10.70 4.20 4.21
CA LYS A 82 12.02 4.53 4.73
C LYS A 82 12.93 4.97 3.60
N THR A 83 13.49 6.18 3.70
CA THR A 83 14.44 6.67 2.71
C THR A 83 15.36 7.72 3.32
N THR A 84 16.59 7.79 2.80
CA THR A 84 17.55 8.82 3.15
C THR A 84 17.71 9.85 2.01
N HIS A 85 17.00 9.65 0.89
CA HIS A 85 17.12 10.53 -0.28
C HIS A 85 16.04 11.61 -0.27
N PRO A 86 16.38 12.91 -0.29
CA PRO A 86 15.37 13.98 -0.26
C PRO A 86 14.33 13.89 -1.38
N GLU A 87 14.74 13.51 -2.59
CA GLU A 87 13.82 13.35 -3.71
C GLU A 87 12.80 12.25 -3.49
N ARG A 88 13.17 11.21 -2.72
CA ARG A 88 12.25 10.12 -2.36
C ARG A 88 11.25 10.58 -1.31
N VAL A 89 11.68 11.43 -0.37
CA VAL A 89 10.77 12.00 0.62
C VAL A 89 9.71 12.84 -0.08
N LYS A 90 10.11 13.65 -1.05
CA LYS A 90 9.19 14.47 -1.84
C LYS A 90 8.22 13.60 -2.63
N GLU A 91 8.73 12.56 -3.28
CA GLU A 91 7.89 11.60 -4.03
C GLU A 91 6.87 10.95 -3.10
N ASN A 92 7.30 10.49 -1.93
CA ASN A 92 6.44 9.80 -0.98
C ASN A 92 5.32 10.72 -0.47
N SER A 93 5.59 12.00 -0.28
CA SER A 93 4.56 12.95 0.14
C SER A 93 3.46 13.11 -0.89
N GLY A 94 3.74 12.85 -2.16
CA GLY A 94 2.75 12.87 -3.25
C GLY A 94 1.83 11.64 -3.27
N GLY A 95 1.98 10.71 -2.32
CA GLY A 95 1.06 9.59 -2.18
C GLY A 95 -0.26 9.96 -1.51
N VAL A 96 -0.34 11.17 -0.95
CA VAL A 96 -1.54 11.66 -0.25
C VAL A 96 -2.05 12.93 -0.92
N GLY A 97 -3.25 13.35 -0.52
CA GLY A 97 -3.87 14.57 -1.07
C GLY A 97 -4.73 14.34 -2.31
N TRP A 98 -4.91 13.09 -2.71
CA TRP A 98 -5.75 12.69 -3.84
C TRP A 98 -6.29 11.30 -3.57
N LYS A 99 -7.24 10.84 -4.36
CA LYS A 99 -7.87 9.53 -4.15
C LYS A 99 -7.95 8.74 -5.45
N LEU A 100 -7.72 7.44 -5.33
CA LEU A 100 -7.99 6.49 -6.41
C LEU A 100 -9.50 6.38 -6.62
N THR A 101 -9.91 6.17 -7.87
CA THR A 101 -11.31 5.87 -8.17
C THR A 101 -11.63 4.44 -7.75
N SER A 102 -12.92 4.12 -7.63
CA SER A 102 -13.35 2.76 -7.30
C SER A 102 -12.86 1.74 -8.32
N ASP A 103 -12.89 2.08 -9.61
CA ASP A 103 -12.41 1.20 -10.67
C ASP A 103 -10.91 0.96 -10.57
N GLU A 104 -10.15 1.99 -10.19
CA GLU A 104 -8.70 1.87 -10.00
C GLU A 104 -8.37 0.99 -8.81
N VAL A 105 -9.10 1.12 -7.71
CA VAL A 105 -8.93 0.25 -6.54
C VAL A 105 -9.19 -1.21 -6.92
N VAL A 106 -10.25 -1.47 -7.69
CA VAL A 106 -10.56 -2.82 -8.18
C VAL A 106 -9.43 -3.36 -9.06
N ALA A 107 -8.89 -2.52 -9.95
CA ALA A 107 -7.80 -2.93 -10.84
C ALA A 107 -6.54 -3.32 -10.04
N ILE A 108 -6.20 -2.55 -9.03
CA ILE A 108 -5.04 -2.86 -8.15
C ILE A 108 -5.32 -4.13 -7.36
N ASP A 109 -6.51 -4.28 -6.83
CA ASP A 109 -6.90 -5.46 -6.06
C ASP A 109 -6.79 -6.74 -6.89
N ARG A 110 -7.16 -6.69 -8.17
CA ARG A 110 -7.02 -7.82 -9.07
C ARG A 110 -5.57 -8.12 -9.43
N ALA A 111 -4.74 -7.09 -9.54
CA ALA A 111 -3.32 -7.26 -9.88
C ALA A 111 -2.52 -7.78 -8.68
N PHE A 112 -2.93 -7.43 -7.48
CA PHE A 112 -2.27 -7.82 -6.23
C PHE A 112 -3.33 -8.33 -5.23
N PRO A 113 -3.92 -9.51 -5.48
CA PRO A 113 -5.06 -9.97 -4.68
C PRO A 113 -4.66 -10.25 -3.24
N ALA A 114 -5.55 -9.88 -2.30
CA ALA A 114 -5.39 -10.25 -0.91
C ALA A 114 -5.64 -11.76 -0.77
N PRO A 115 -4.93 -12.44 0.16
CA PRO A 115 -5.14 -13.87 0.35
C PRO A 115 -6.58 -14.17 0.81
N GLY A 116 -7.16 -15.23 0.29
CA GLY A 116 -8.49 -15.71 0.67
C GLY A 116 -8.47 -16.60 1.91
N TYR A 117 -7.33 -16.73 2.57
CA TYR A 117 -7.11 -17.57 3.74
C TYR A 117 -6.14 -16.89 4.69
N ASP A 118 -6.13 -17.36 5.95
CA ASP A 118 -5.22 -16.78 6.96
C ASP A 118 -3.77 -17.11 6.62
N THR A 119 -2.91 -16.09 6.68
CA THR A 119 -1.48 -16.24 6.48
C THR A 119 -0.74 -15.70 7.69
N PRO A 120 0.49 -16.18 7.97
CA PRO A 120 1.33 -15.54 8.99
C PRO A 120 1.58 -14.08 8.62
N LEU A 121 1.72 -13.22 9.63
CA LEU A 121 2.11 -11.84 9.38
C LEU A 121 3.49 -11.81 8.76
N GLY A 122 3.67 -10.99 7.72
CA GLY A 122 4.97 -10.82 7.10
C GLY A 122 5.97 -10.20 8.06
N MET A 123 7.20 -10.68 8.01
CA MET A 123 8.30 -10.17 8.83
C MET A 123 9.52 -9.95 7.95
N ILE A 124 10.35 -9.02 8.36
CA ILE A 124 11.61 -8.74 7.67
C ILE A 124 12.75 -9.37 8.42
#